data_82dfd9ea6940644efeed37457b03970c
#
_entry.id   82dfd9ea6940644efeed37457b03970c
#
_cell.length_a   1.000
_cell.length_b   1.000
_cell.length_c   1.000
_cell.angle_alpha   90.00
_cell.angle_beta   90.00
_cell.angle_gamma   90.00
#
_symmetry.space_group_name_H-M   'P 1'
#
loop_
_entity.id
_entity.type
_entity.pdbx_description
1 polymer ?
#
loop_
_entity_poly.entity_id
_entity_poly.type
_entity_poly.pdbx_seq_one_letter_code
_entity_poly.pdbx_strand_id
1 'polypeptide(L)'
;MALPDVPTLEEAGLKGFDIGTWFGVLAPAATPAEIVARLNAEMVKIIRSAEFGKRMEEIGAEPIGDTQAQMAARIRGETDKFARLVKDAKVTIE
;
A
#
# COMPACT_ATOMS: atom_id res chain seq x y z
N MET A 1 -3.64 -4.55 -14.88
CA MET A 1 -4.71 -3.56 -14.68
C MET A 1 -6.06 -4.16 -15.05
N ALA A 2 -7.02 -4.17 -14.13
CA ALA A 2 -8.32 -4.82 -14.34
C ALA A 2 -9.20 -4.13 -15.38
N LEU A 3 -9.11 -2.81 -15.48
CA LEU A 3 -9.89 -1.99 -16.41
C LEU A 3 -8.96 -1.06 -17.20
N PRO A 4 -8.25 -1.58 -18.21
CA PRO A 4 -7.22 -0.79 -18.90
C PRO A 4 -7.78 0.41 -19.69
N ASP A 5 -9.04 0.37 -20.09
CA ASP A 5 -9.68 1.46 -20.86
C ASP A 5 -10.30 2.55 -19.98
N VAL A 6 -10.31 2.35 -18.66
CA VAL A 6 -10.85 3.32 -17.72
C VAL A 6 -9.71 4.14 -17.13
N PRO A 7 -9.70 5.48 -17.30
CA PRO A 7 -8.64 6.31 -16.72
C PRO A 7 -8.79 6.43 -15.21
N THR A 8 -7.68 6.71 -14.53
CA THR A 8 -7.71 7.06 -13.11
C THR A 8 -8.26 8.48 -12.96
N LEU A 9 -8.67 8.84 -11.75
CA LEU A 9 -9.14 10.21 -11.48
C LEU A 9 -8.04 11.23 -11.72
N GLU A 10 -6.79 10.88 -11.43
CA GLU A 10 -5.63 11.72 -11.70
C GLU A 10 -5.46 11.94 -13.20
N GLU A 11 -5.54 10.89 -14.01
CA GLU A 11 -5.48 10.98 -15.48
C GLU A 11 -6.66 11.75 -16.06
N ALA A 12 -7.79 11.70 -15.39
CA ALA A 12 -9.00 12.42 -15.81
C ALA A 12 -9.01 13.90 -15.40
N GLY A 13 -7.96 14.39 -14.74
CA GLY A 13 -7.80 15.80 -14.43
C GLY A 13 -7.70 16.17 -12.95
N LEU A 14 -7.90 15.23 -12.04
CA LEU A 14 -7.76 15.49 -10.60
C LEU A 14 -6.33 15.20 -10.17
N LYS A 15 -5.45 16.14 -10.42
CA LYS A 15 -4.02 16.01 -10.12
C LYS A 15 -3.79 15.76 -8.62
N GLY A 16 -2.90 14.81 -8.32
CA GLY A 16 -2.56 14.44 -6.96
C GLY A 16 -3.61 13.60 -6.24
N PHE A 17 -4.66 13.19 -6.96
CA PHE A 17 -5.67 12.33 -6.36
C PHE A 17 -5.22 10.87 -6.43
N ASP A 18 -4.78 10.35 -5.31
CA ASP A 18 -4.35 8.97 -5.17
C ASP A 18 -4.74 8.48 -3.78
N ILE A 19 -5.98 8.02 -3.68
CA ILE A 19 -6.55 7.49 -2.45
C ILE A 19 -7.02 6.08 -2.70
N GLY A 20 -6.53 5.16 -1.90
CA GLY A 20 -6.89 3.76 -2.01
C GLY A 20 -6.67 3.03 -0.71
N THR A 21 -7.10 1.78 -0.67
CA THR A 21 -6.86 0.89 0.45
C THR A 21 -5.63 0.05 0.16
N TRP A 22 -4.74 -0.08 1.13
CA TRP A 22 -3.58 -0.93 1.02
C TRP A 22 -3.45 -1.80 2.26
N PHE A 23 -2.76 -2.92 2.10
CA PHE A 23 -2.55 -3.89 3.17
C PHE A 23 -1.07 -4.13 3.36
N GLY A 24 -0.66 -4.26 4.62
CA GLY A 24 0.72 -4.53 4.96
C GLY A 24 0.79 -5.52 6.11
N VAL A 25 1.98 -6.08 6.29
CA VAL A 25 2.26 -6.99 7.39
C VAL A 25 3.26 -6.31 8.31
N LEU A 26 2.94 -6.29 9.60
CA LEU A 26 3.78 -5.67 10.62
C LEU A 26 4.23 -6.72 11.61
N ALA A 27 5.42 -6.52 12.17
CA ALA A 27 5.96 -7.36 13.24
C ALA A 27 5.97 -6.55 14.56
N PRO A 28 5.91 -7.23 15.71
CA PRO A 28 6.06 -6.56 16.99
C PRO A 28 7.38 -5.77 17.06
N ALA A 29 7.38 -4.63 17.75
CA ALA A 29 8.55 -3.74 17.82
C ALA A 29 9.80 -4.43 18.40
N ALA A 30 9.60 -5.41 19.27
CA ALA A 30 10.68 -6.16 19.90
C ALA A 30 11.27 -7.27 19.02
N THR A 31 10.73 -7.48 17.81
CA THR A 31 11.25 -8.51 16.90
C THR A 31 12.66 -8.17 16.45
N PRO A 32 13.63 -9.12 16.53
CA PRO A 32 15.00 -8.87 16.10
C PRO A 32 15.06 -8.41 14.63
N ALA A 33 15.90 -7.43 14.34
CA ALA A 33 16.04 -6.85 13.02
C ALA A 33 16.38 -7.87 11.94
N GLU A 34 17.18 -8.87 12.26
CA GLU A 34 17.54 -9.95 11.33
C GLU A 34 16.33 -10.77 10.88
N ILE A 35 15.41 -11.03 11.80
CA ILE A 35 14.19 -11.77 11.52
C ILE A 35 13.27 -10.94 10.63
N VAL A 36 13.12 -9.66 10.94
CA VAL A 36 12.30 -8.75 10.13
C VAL A 36 12.85 -8.66 8.70
N ALA A 37 14.16 -8.50 8.55
CA ALA A 37 14.80 -8.44 7.23
C ALA A 37 14.59 -9.71 6.42
N ARG A 38 14.70 -10.87 7.06
CA ARG A 38 14.49 -12.16 6.42
C ARG A 38 13.03 -12.36 6.00
N LEU A 39 12.10 -12.01 6.88
CA LEU A 39 10.68 -12.06 6.56
C LEU A 39 10.34 -11.14 5.38
N ASN A 40 10.87 -9.92 5.38
CA ASN A 40 10.67 -8.99 4.28
C ASN A 40 11.18 -9.57 2.96
N ALA A 41 12.39 -10.11 2.94
CA ALA A 41 12.98 -10.69 1.74
C ALA A 41 12.15 -11.86 1.20
N GLU A 42 11.68 -12.75 2.08
CA GLU A 42 10.87 -13.90 1.68
C GLU A 42 9.48 -13.47 1.19
N MET A 43 8.86 -12.53 1.87
CA MET A 43 7.55 -12.02 1.48
C MET A 43 7.59 -11.28 0.15
N VAL A 44 8.62 -10.47 -0.08
CA VAL A 44 8.80 -9.75 -1.35
C VAL A 44 8.95 -10.73 -2.51
N LYS A 45 9.68 -11.82 -2.30
CA LYS A 45 9.80 -12.90 -3.28
C LYS A 45 8.43 -13.44 -3.70
N ILE A 46 7.59 -13.72 -2.72
CA ILE A 46 6.24 -14.24 -2.96
C ILE A 46 5.38 -13.19 -3.66
N ILE A 47 5.41 -11.96 -3.19
CA ILE A 47 4.62 -10.85 -3.74
C ILE A 47 4.98 -10.60 -5.21
N ARG A 48 6.24 -10.75 -5.57
CA ARG A 48 6.72 -10.55 -6.94
C ARG A 48 6.60 -11.77 -7.83
N SER A 49 6.10 -12.89 -7.31
CA SER A 49 5.89 -14.10 -8.11
C SER A 49 4.72 -13.91 -9.09
N ALA A 50 4.78 -14.60 -10.21
CA ALA A 50 3.73 -14.54 -11.22
C ALA A 50 2.39 -15.08 -10.69
N GLU A 51 2.43 -16.10 -9.86
CA GLU A 51 1.22 -16.71 -9.25
C GLU A 51 0.51 -15.71 -8.34
N PHE A 52 1.26 -15.03 -7.48
CA PHE A 52 0.69 -14.02 -6.59
C PHE A 52 0.12 -12.84 -7.38
N GLY A 53 0.84 -12.37 -8.40
CA GLY A 53 0.39 -11.29 -9.26
C GLY A 53 -0.92 -11.61 -9.95
N LYS A 54 -1.06 -12.82 -10.45
CA LYS A 54 -2.28 -13.28 -11.10
C LYS A 54 -3.47 -13.28 -10.14
N ARG A 55 -3.27 -13.77 -8.92
CA ARG A 55 -4.33 -13.78 -7.90
C ARG A 55 -4.73 -12.36 -7.50
N MET A 56 -3.77 -11.47 -7.39
CA MET A 56 -4.06 -10.07 -7.05
C MET A 56 -4.83 -9.38 -8.16
N GLU A 57 -4.48 -9.65 -9.41
CA GLU A 57 -5.20 -9.10 -10.55
C GLU A 57 -6.68 -9.54 -10.56
N GLU A 58 -6.94 -10.79 -10.21
CA GLU A 58 -8.30 -11.33 -10.14
C GLU A 58 -9.19 -10.59 -9.13
N ILE A 59 -8.61 -10.08 -8.06
CA ILE A 59 -9.35 -9.33 -7.03
C ILE A 59 -9.21 -7.81 -7.17
N GLY A 60 -8.58 -7.35 -8.25
CA GLY A 60 -8.39 -5.93 -8.50
C GLY A 60 -7.34 -5.25 -7.63
N ALA A 61 -6.39 -6.03 -7.09
CA ALA A 61 -5.32 -5.50 -6.25
C ALA A 61 -3.99 -5.49 -7.00
N GLU A 62 -3.11 -4.59 -6.60
CA GLU A 62 -1.77 -4.46 -7.17
C GLU A 62 -0.72 -4.90 -6.14
N PRO A 63 0.14 -5.87 -6.46
CA PRO A 63 1.22 -6.26 -5.56
C PRO A 63 2.33 -5.20 -5.57
N ILE A 64 2.75 -4.75 -4.38
CA ILE A 64 3.76 -3.70 -4.26
C ILE A 64 5.14 -4.26 -3.93
N GLY A 65 5.26 -5.07 -2.89
CA GLY A 65 6.53 -5.67 -2.50
C GLY A 65 7.56 -4.65 -2.00
N ASP A 66 7.16 -3.79 -1.07
CA ASP A 66 8.02 -2.74 -0.52
C ASP A 66 9.19 -3.26 0.32
N THR A 67 10.28 -2.50 0.33
CA THR A 67 11.32 -2.65 1.36
C THR A 67 10.78 -2.11 2.69
N GLN A 68 11.47 -2.41 3.78
CA GLN A 68 11.11 -1.88 5.11
C GLN A 68 11.11 -0.35 5.11
N ALA A 69 12.13 0.27 4.51
CA ALA A 69 12.23 1.73 4.42
C ALA A 69 11.09 2.35 3.62
N GLN A 70 10.74 1.73 2.49
CA GLN A 70 9.63 2.19 1.66
C GLN A 70 8.30 2.08 2.39
N MET A 71 8.08 0.99 3.13
CA MET A 71 6.88 0.80 3.93
C MET A 71 6.77 1.83 5.04
N ALA A 72 7.87 2.12 5.74
CA ALA A 72 7.90 3.15 6.78
C ALA A 72 7.57 4.52 6.21
N ALA A 73 8.11 4.86 5.04
CA ALA A 73 7.80 6.12 4.36
C ALA A 73 6.34 6.19 3.93
N ARG A 74 5.79 5.08 3.45
CA ARG A 74 4.37 4.97 3.07
C ARG A 74 3.46 5.22 4.26
N ILE A 75 3.76 4.58 5.40
CA ILE A 75 2.96 4.76 6.63
C ILE A 75 2.95 6.22 7.05
N ARG A 76 4.11 6.89 7.06
CA ARG A 76 4.19 8.31 7.41
C ARG A 76 3.41 9.19 6.43
N GLY A 77 3.60 8.97 5.14
CA GLY A 77 2.92 9.73 4.09
C GLY A 77 1.41 9.56 4.11
N GLU A 78 0.94 8.33 4.28
CA GLU A 78 -0.48 8.03 4.38
C GLU A 78 -1.09 8.60 5.67
N THR A 79 -0.37 8.51 6.78
CA THR A 79 -0.81 9.09 8.05
C THR A 79 -1.03 10.60 7.92
N ASP A 80 -0.09 11.30 7.32
CA ASP A 80 -0.19 12.76 7.11
C ASP A 80 -1.33 13.10 6.15
N LYS A 81 -1.45 12.34 5.07
CA LYS A 81 -2.49 12.54 4.06
C LYS A 81 -3.89 12.37 4.67
N PHE A 82 -4.11 11.27 5.38
CA PHE A 82 -5.41 11.00 5.98
C PHE A 82 -5.71 11.91 7.16
N ALA A 83 -4.71 12.33 7.93
CA ALA A 83 -4.90 13.33 8.98
C ALA A 83 -5.46 14.64 8.39
N ARG A 84 -4.93 15.06 7.25
CA ARG A 84 -5.38 16.24 6.54
C ARG A 84 -6.80 16.06 6.00
N LEU A 85 -7.08 14.92 5.40
CA LEU A 85 -8.41 14.60 4.86
C LEU A 85 -9.47 14.55 5.95
N VAL A 86 -9.18 13.93 7.08
CA VAL A 86 -10.09 13.86 8.23
C VAL A 86 -10.42 15.26 8.75
N LYS A 87 -9.42 16.12 8.85
CA LYS A 87 -9.58 17.50 9.28
C LYS A 87 -10.43 18.30 8.29
N ASP A 88 -10.09 18.24 6.99
CA ASP A 88 -10.75 19.02 5.95
C ASP A 88 -12.20 18.57 5.72
N ALA A 89 -12.45 17.26 5.79
CA ALA A 89 -13.77 16.69 5.61
C ALA A 89 -14.60 16.64 6.90
N LYS A 90 -14.02 17.05 8.03
CA LYS A 90 -14.66 17.07 9.36
C LYS A 90 -15.20 15.69 9.76
N VAL A 91 -14.44 14.64 9.47
CA VAL A 91 -14.80 13.27 9.83
C VAL A 91 -14.58 13.08 11.33
N THR A 92 -15.57 12.53 12.01
CA THR A 92 -15.49 12.22 13.44
C THR A 92 -15.80 10.75 13.67
N ILE A 93 -15.20 10.19 14.72
CA ILE A 93 -15.47 8.82 15.15
C ILE A 93 -16.55 8.90 16.24
N GLU A 94 -17.65 8.22 15.98
CA GLU A 94 -18.74 8.11 16.96
C GLU A 94 -18.61 6.87 17.83
#